data_69bb4d49c1462e241edcce2cb9e5ce89
#
_entry.id   69bb4d49c1462e241edcce2cb9e5ce89
#
_cell.length_a   1.000
_cell.length_b   1.000
_cell.length_c   1.000
_cell.angle_alpha   90.00
_cell.angle_beta   90.00
_cell.angle_gamma   90.00
#
_symmetry.space_group_name_H-M   'P 1'
#
loop_
_entity.id
_entity.type
_entity.pdbx_description
1 polymer ?
#
loop_
_entity_poly.entity_id
_entity_poly.type
_entity_poly.pdbx_seq_one_letter_code
_entity_poly.pdbx_strand_id
1 'polypeptide(L)'
;MKLSIAWKSAILVAVVIIFDQILKIWIKTHMSIGQDFSVFGNWFLIHFVENPGMAFGWELGGKTGKMFLSIFRLAAIIVFIWYISGLIKQKAPQGFIICVSLVLAGASGNMIDCAIYGLIFDSGTTYNTELGTYFSYSGISQLSGEGYAPILHGCVVDMLSFPILRGTYPDWFPFKGGDSFLFFRPVFNIADSAVTIGVFSIVIFYWNYLKNTGNS
;
A
#
# COMPACT_ATOMS: atom_id res chain seq x y z
N MET A 1 -19.54 -23.47 17.30
CA MET A 1 -19.09 -22.40 18.20
C MET A 1 -18.97 -21.10 17.37
N LYS A 2 -19.65 -20.00 17.74
CA LYS A 2 -19.52 -18.72 17.03
C LYS A 2 -18.21 -18.04 17.46
N LEU A 3 -17.35 -17.70 16.49
CA LEU A 3 -16.12 -16.96 16.76
C LEU A 3 -16.43 -15.60 17.39
N SER A 4 -15.65 -15.20 18.40
CA SER A 4 -15.73 -13.86 18.97
C SER A 4 -15.31 -12.80 17.94
N ILE A 5 -15.73 -11.55 18.10
CA ILE A 5 -15.36 -10.47 17.20
C ILE A 5 -13.83 -10.24 17.20
N ALA A 6 -13.16 -10.46 18.32
CA ALA A 6 -11.70 -10.38 18.40
C ALA A 6 -11.03 -11.40 17.47
N TRP A 7 -11.48 -12.65 17.47
CA TRP A 7 -10.97 -13.67 16.56
C TRP A 7 -11.28 -13.37 15.09
N LYS A 8 -12.50 -12.89 14.79
CA LYS A 8 -12.84 -12.49 13.42
C LYS A 8 -11.93 -11.37 12.90
N SER A 9 -11.66 -10.35 13.73
CA SER A 9 -10.75 -9.26 13.39
C SER A 9 -9.33 -9.76 13.20
N ALA A 10 -8.81 -10.59 14.11
CA ALA A 10 -7.46 -11.12 14.00
C ALA A 10 -7.27 -12.00 12.75
N ILE A 11 -8.25 -12.86 12.44
CA ILE A 11 -8.22 -13.69 11.22
C ILE A 11 -8.27 -12.82 9.98
N LEU A 12 -9.14 -11.81 9.93
CA LEU A 12 -9.24 -10.89 8.80
C LEU A 12 -7.90 -10.18 8.55
N VAL A 13 -7.29 -9.62 9.60
CA VAL A 13 -6.00 -8.94 9.51
C VAL A 13 -4.93 -9.92 8.99
N ALA A 14 -4.85 -11.11 9.54
CA ALA A 14 -3.88 -12.12 9.11
C ALA A 14 -4.08 -12.52 7.64
N VAL A 15 -5.32 -12.76 7.22
CA VAL A 15 -5.65 -13.16 5.84
C VAL A 15 -5.26 -12.06 4.86
N VAL A 16 -5.62 -10.81 5.13
CA VAL A 16 -5.27 -9.68 4.26
C VAL A 16 -3.75 -9.54 4.13
N ILE A 17 -3.02 -9.59 5.25
CA ILE A 17 -1.54 -9.48 5.25
C ILE A 17 -0.93 -10.65 4.47
N ILE A 18 -1.38 -11.89 4.69
CA ILE A 18 -0.82 -13.06 4.00
C ILE A 18 -1.00 -12.93 2.49
N PHE A 19 -2.21 -12.59 2.02
CA PHE A 19 -2.46 -12.42 0.59
C PHE A 19 -1.64 -11.27 -0.01
N ASP A 20 -1.56 -10.15 0.69
CA ASP A 20 -0.75 -8.99 0.27
C ASP A 20 0.72 -9.39 0.13
N GLN A 21 1.30 -10.03 1.13
CA GLN A 21 2.71 -10.39 1.14
C GLN A 21 3.04 -11.50 0.13
N ILE A 22 2.17 -12.49 -0.05
CA ILE A 22 2.36 -13.54 -1.09
C ILE A 22 2.45 -12.88 -2.46
N LEU A 23 1.51 -11.98 -2.79
CA LEU A 23 1.50 -11.32 -4.08
C LEU A 23 2.71 -10.40 -4.27
N LYS A 24 3.07 -9.60 -3.28
CA LYS A 24 4.22 -8.70 -3.29
C LYS A 24 5.54 -9.44 -3.49
N ILE A 25 5.75 -10.53 -2.75
CA ILE A 25 6.95 -11.36 -2.88
C ILE A 25 7.00 -11.98 -4.28
N TRP A 26 5.88 -12.53 -4.75
CA TRP A 26 5.80 -13.12 -6.09
C TRP A 26 6.14 -12.08 -7.17
N ILE A 27 5.54 -10.89 -7.13
CA ILE A 27 5.82 -9.80 -8.08
C ILE A 27 7.31 -9.46 -8.06
N LYS A 28 7.87 -9.20 -6.89
CA LYS A 28 9.27 -8.75 -6.76
C LYS A 28 10.28 -9.80 -7.23
N THR A 29 9.93 -11.09 -7.12
CA THR A 29 10.81 -12.20 -7.52
C THR A 29 10.57 -12.72 -8.95
N HIS A 30 9.58 -12.18 -9.69
CA HIS A 30 9.26 -12.67 -11.04
C HIS A 30 9.12 -11.54 -12.07
N MET A 31 9.06 -10.29 -11.65
CA MET A 31 8.89 -9.14 -12.54
C MET A 31 10.03 -8.14 -12.36
N SER A 32 10.40 -7.47 -13.44
CA SER A 32 11.28 -6.29 -13.40
C SER A 32 10.47 -5.03 -13.11
N ILE A 33 11.07 -4.02 -12.45
CA ILE A 33 10.41 -2.74 -12.21
C ILE A 33 9.95 -2.11 -13.53
N GLY A 34 8.72 -1.63 -13.56
CA GLY A 34 8.08 -1.05 -14.75
C GLY A 34 7.47 -2.07 -15.70
N GLN A 35 7.64 -3.37 -15.47
CA GLN A 35 7.02 -4.40 -16.31
C GLN A 35 5.50 -4.42 -16.13
N ASP A 36 4.79 -4.59 -17.24
CA ASP A 36 3.34 -4.74 -17.31
C ASP A 36 2.94 -6.18 -17.63
N PHE A 37 1.92 -6.68 -16.96
CA PHE A 37 1.23 -7.93 -17.26
C PHE A 37 -0.27 -7.68 -17.33
N SER A 38 -0.90 -7.98 -18.48
CA SER A 38 -2.36 -7.81 -18.65
C SER A 38 -3.11 -8.95 -17.97
N VAL A 39 -4.01 -8.60 -17.02
CA VAL A 39 -4.93 -9.54 -16.38
C VAL A 39 -6.25 -9.59 -17.15
N PHE A 40 -6.85 -8.41 -17.41
CA PHE A 40 -8.07 -8.28 -18.18
C PHE A 40 -7.94 -7.15 -19.21
N GLY A 41 -7.63 -7.50 -20.44
CA GLY A 41 -7.51 -6.53 -21.53
C GLY A 41 -6.55 -5.40 -21.17
N ASN A 42 -7.00 -4.16 -21.46
CA ASN A 42 -6.18 -2.97 -21.20
C ASN A 42 -6.63 -2.16 -19.98
N TRP A 43 -7.60 -2.65 -19.20
CA TRP A 43 -8.18 -1.90 -18.09
C TRP A 43 -7.74 -2.40 -16.70
N PHE A 44 -7.26 -3.64 -16.59
CA PHE A 44 -6.64 -4.16 -15.38
C PHE A 44 -5.30 -4.81 -15.69
N LEU A 45 -4.25 -4.22 -15.19
CA LEU A 45 -2.87 -4.66 -15.38
C LEU A 45 -2.22 -4.92 -14.02
N ILE A 46 -1.30 -5.87 -14.00
CA ILE A 46 -0.26 -5.91 -12.98
C ILE A 46 0.90 -5.07 -13.51
N HIS A 47 1.25 -4.01 -12.79
CA HIS A 47 2.34 -3.10 -13.12
C HIS A 47 3.26 -2.96 -11.92
N PHE A 48 4.45 -3.52 -12.00
CA PHE A 48 5.36 -3.53 -10.85
C PHE A 48 6.04 -2.17 -10.66
N VAL A 49 5.82 -1.59 -9.48
CA VAL A 49 6.48 -0.37 -9.03
C VAL A 49 6.94 -0.54 -7.59
N GLU A 50 8.10 -0.02 -7.26
CA GLU A 50 8.52 0.16 -5.87
C GLU A 50 8.30 1.59 -5.42
N ASN A 51 7.56 1.74 -4.34
CA ASN A 51 7.24 3.03 -3.74
C ASN A 51 8.11 3.26 -2.49
N PRO A 52 9.06 4.19 -2.54
CA PRO A 52 9.90 4.52 -1.40
C PRO A 52 9.18 5.29 -0.29
N GLY A 53 7.87 5.47 -0.40
CA GLY A 53 7.06 6.25 0.54
C GLY A 53 6.60 7.59 -0.01
N MET A 54 6.54 7.71 -1.32
CA MET A 54 5.95 8.87 -2.00
C MET A 54 4.42 8.77 -1.94
N ALA A 55 3.77 9.88 -1.59
CA ALA A 55 2.35 10.04 -1.75
C ALA A 55 2.10 11.09 -2.83
N PHE A 56 1.36 10.73 -3.90
CA PHE A 56 1.04 11.63 -5.02
C PHE A 56 2.27 12.29 -5.69
N GLY A 57 3.42 11.59 -5.74
CA GLY A 57 4.65 12.12 -6.32
C GLY A 57 5.44 13.07 -5.43
N TRP A 58 5.01 13.29 -4.19
CA TRP A 58 5.73 14.11 -3.23
C TRP A 58 6.69 13.24 -2.42
N GLU A 59 7.97 13.58 -2.50
CA GLU A 59 9.04 12.95 -1.74
C GLU A 59 9.25 13.71 -0.42
N LEU A 60 9.08 13.02 0.70
CA LEU A 60 9.38 13.57 2.02
C LEU A 60 10.86 13.39 2.34
N GLY A 61 11.71 14.31 1.87
CA GLY A 61 13.06 14.50 2.40
C GLY A 61 14.01 13.28 2.39
N GLY A 62 14.03 12.48 1.33
CA GLY A 62 15.02 11.42 1.14
C GLY A 62 14.99 10.33 2.23
N LYS A 63 16.17 9.86 2.66
CA LYS A 63 16.31 8.80 3.70
C LYS A 63 15.63 9.16 5.02
N THR A 64 15.75 10.41 5.45
CA THR A 64 15.19 10.88 6.73
C THR A 64 13.66 10.92 6.67
N GLY A 65 13.10 11.41 5.58
CA GLY A 65 11.65 11.43 5.39
C GLY A 65 11.04 10.03 5.31
N LYS A 66 11.73 9.09 4.66
CA LYS A 66 11.33 7.67 4.62
C LYS A 66 11.31 7.04 6.01
N MET A 67 12.35 7.26 6.81
CA MET A 67 12.43 6.76 8.18
C MET A 67 11.31 7.36 9.04
N PHE A 68 11.06 8.67 8.94
CA PHE A 68 9.96 9.32 9.64
C PHE A 68 8.61 8.71 9.27
N LEU A 69 8.35 8.49 7.97
CA LEU A 69 7.12 7.88 7.51
C LEU A 69 6.94 6.43 8.02
N SER A 70 8.02 5.66 8.08
CA SER A 70 7.99 4.29 8.61
C SER A 70 7.70 4.28 10.11
N ILE A 71 8.30 5.17 10.89
CA ILE A 71 8.02 5.33 12.32
C ILE A 71 6.57 5.79 12.55
N PHE A 72 6.08 6.75 11.74
CA PHE A 72 4.69 7.19 11.80
C PHE A 72 3.70 6.05 11.53
N ARG A 73 3.95 5.22 10.51
CA ARG A 73 3.14 4.03 10.23
C ARG A 73 3.14 3.04 11.40
N LEU A 74 4.31 2.79 12.00
CA LEU A 74 4.42 1.91 13.17
C LEU A 74 3.60 2.45 14.35
N ALA A 75 3.70 3.74 14.64
CA ALA A 75 2.91 4.38 15.68
C ALA A 75 1.41 4.28 15.40
N ALA A 76 0.98 4.52 14.15
CA ALA A 76 -0.41 4.37 13.74
C ALA A 76 -0.92 2.92 13.95
N ILE A 77 -0.13 1.90 13.63
CA ILE A 77 -0.49 0.49 13.88
C ILE A 77 -0.75 0.24 15.37
N ILE A 78 0.15 0.72 16.25
CA ILE A 78 -0.01 0.57 17.70
C ILE A 78 -1.30 1.25 18.17
N VAL A 79 -1.57 2.46 17.68
CA VAL A 79 -2.81 3.19 17.99
C VAL A 79 -4.04 2.44 17.50
N PHE A 80 -4.03 1.87 16.29
CA PHE A 80 -5.15 1.08 15.78
C PHE A 80 -5.39 -0.21 16.59
N ILE A 81 -4.34 -0.91 17.01
CA ILE A 81 -4.47 -2.09 17.89
C ILE A 81 -5.11 -1.71 19.22
N TRP A 82 -4.65 -0.63 19.84
CA TRP A 82 -5.22 -0.11 21.09
C TRP A 82 -6.68 0.29 20.89
N TYR A 83 -6.99 1.01 19.82
CA TYR A 83 -8.34 1.47 19.49
C TYR A 83 -9.31 0.31 19.27
N ILE A 84 -8.93 -0.70 18.47
CA ILE A 84 -9.75 -1.91 18.24
C ILE A 84 -10.00 -2.63 19.57
N SER A 85 -8.99 -2.75 20.43
CA SER A 85 -9.13 -3.36 21.75
C SER A 85 -10.14 -2.61 22.63
N GLY A 86 -10.15 -1.28 22.56
CA GLY A 86 -11.14 -0.42 23.21
C GLY A 86 -12.56 -0.64 22.67
N LEU A 87 -12.70 -0.65 21.34
CA LEU A 87 -13.99 -0.89 20.66
C LEU A 87 -14.59 -2.24 21.03
N ILE A 88 -13.77 -3.29 21.12
CA ILE A 88 -14.24 -4.63 21.53
C ILE A 88 -14.75 -4.61 22.96
N LYS A 89 -14.03 -3.97 23.89
CA LYS A 89 -14.44 -3.84 25.30
C LYS A 89 -15.76 -3.05 25.43
N GLN A 90 -15.94 -1.99 24.64
CA GLN A 90 -17.15 -1.16 24.61
C GLN A 90 -18.30 -1.82 23.84
N LYS A 91 -18.13 -3.03 23.30
CA LYS A 91 -19.14 -3.71 22.49
C LYS A 91 -19.63 -2.88 21.29
N ALA A 92 -18.75 -2.13 20.66
CA ALA A 92 -19.04 -1.34 19.47
C ALA A 92 -19.63 -2.22 18.34
N PRO A 93 -20.32 -1.64 17.34
CA PRO A 93 -20.88 -2.40 16.24
C PRO A 93 -19.82 -3.28 15.55
N GLN A 94 -20.13 -4.58 15.39
CA GLN A 94 -19.14 -5.54 14.85
C GLN A 94 -18.62 -5.13 13.47
N GLY A 95 -19.48 -4.62 12.59
CA GLY A 95 -19.07 -4.14 11.27
C GLY A 95 -18.11 -2.96 11.34
N PHE A 96 -18.28 -2.04 12.30
CA PHE A 96 -17.33 -0.95 12.52
C PHE A 96 -15.95 -1.47 12.92
N ILE A 97 -15.90 -2.45 13.86
CA ILE A 97 -14.65 -3.10 14.27
C ILE A 97 -13.96 -3.75 13.05
N ILE A 98 -14.72 -4.43 12.19
CA ILE A 98 -14.19 -5.05 10.96
C ILE A 98 -13.62 -4.00 10.01
N CYS A 99 -14.29 -2.87 9.81
CA CYS A 99 -13.78 -1.79 8.96
C CYS A 99 -12.45 -1.20 9.50
N VAL A 100 -12.36 -0.97 10.81
CA VAL A 100 -11.10 -0.51 11.43
C VAL A 100 -10.01 -1.58 11.34
N SER A 101 -10.39 -2.87 11.42
CA SER A 101 -9.45 -3.99 11.24
C SER A 101 -8.89 -4.09 9.83
N LEU A 102 -9.66 -3.72 8.79
CA LEU A 102 -9.17 -3.60 7.41
C LEU A 102 -8.11 -2.50 7.29
N VAL A 103 -8.33 -1.36 7.92
CA VAL A 103 -7.34 -0.26 7.95
C VAL A 103 -6.05 -0.72 8.64
N LEU A 104 -6.17 -1.40 9.78
CA LEU A 104 -5.02 -1.99 10.48
C LEU A 104 -4.27 -2.99 9.60
N ALA A 105 -4.99 -3.87 8.90
CA ALA A 105 -4.39 -4.88 8.03
C ALA A 105 -3.56 -4.25 6.91
N GLY A 106 -4.11 -3.24 6.22
CA GLY A 106 -3.40 -2.56 5.14
C GLY A 106 -2.20 -1.75 5.66
N ALA A 107 -2.36 -1.01 6.76
CA ALA A 107 -1.23 -0.31 7.37
C ALA A 107 -0.09 -1.29 7.75
N SER A 108 -0.46 -2.46 8.30
CA SER A 108 0.50 -3.50 8.68
C SER A 108 1.18 -4.16 7.48
N GLY A 109 0.44 -4.45 6.39
CA GLY A 109 1.01 -4.99 5.15
C GLY A 109 2.11 -4.11 4.58
N ASN A 110 1.83 -2.82 4.38
CA ASN A 110 2.82 -1.87 3.89
C ASN A 110 3.97 -1.61 4.88
N MET A 111 3.72 -1.77 6.18
CA MET A 111 4.78 -1.64 7.18
C MET A 111 5.77 -2.81 7.13
N ILE A 112 5.31 -4.03 6.82
CA ILE A 112 6.17 -5.21 6.65
C ILE A 112 7.18 -4.96 5.51
N ASP A 113 6.74 -4.43 4.38
CA ASP A 113 7.62 -4.09 3.27
C ASP A 113 8.72 -3.11 3.72
N CYS A 114 8.32 -2.01 4.37
CA CYS A 114 9.26 -1.00 4.86
C CYS A 114 10.26 -1.58 5.87
N ALA A 115 9.80 -2.45 6.77
CA ALA A 115 10.62 -3.00 7.85
C ALA A 115 11.61 -4.07 7.35
N ILE A 116 11.17 -4.95 6.44
CA ILE A 116 11.85 -6.23 6.19
C ILE A 116 12.43 -6.32 4.77
N TYR A 117 11.78 -5.75 3.74
CA TYR A 117 12.19 -5.97 2.35
C TYR A 117 13.60 -5.47 2.05
N GLY A 118 14.03 -4.37 2.69
CA GLY A 118 15.40 -3.92 2.61
C GLY A 118 16.43 -4.93 3.09
N LEU A 119 16.06 -5.80 4.04
CA LEU A 119 16.96 -6.79 4.64
C LEU A 119 17.01 -8.11 3.90
N ILE A 120 15.89 -8.54 3.28
CA ILE A 120 15.76 -9.89 2.73
C ILE A 120 15.93 -9.98 1.22
N PHE A 121 15.78 -8.87 0.50
CA PHE A 121 15.95 -8.81 -0.96
C PHE A 121 17.31 -8.22 -1.33
N ASP A 122 17.97 -8.79 -2.33
CA ASP A 122 19.27 -8.33 -2.85
C ASP A 122 19.20 -6.97 -3.55
N SER A 123 18.06 -6.64 -4.16
CA SER A 123 17.88 -5.46 -4.97
C SER A 123 16.59 -4.73 -4.64
N GLY A 124 16.64 -3.41 -4.68
CA GLY A 124 15.48 -2.53 -4.44
C GLY A 124 15.80 -1.08 -4.80
N THR A 125 14.76 -0.27 -4.89
CA THR A 125 14.88 1.16 -5.13
C THR A 125 15.58 1.85 -3.96
N THR A 126 16.69 2.54 -4.23
CA THR A 126 17.55 3.17 -3.21
C THR A 126 17.69 4.67 -3.45
N TYR A 127 17.90 5.42 -2.38
CA TYR A 127 18.13 6.86 -2.44
C TYR A 127 19.61 7.17 -2.68
N ASN A 128 19.88 7.90 -3.75
CA ASN A 128 21.22 8.43 -4.02
C ASN A 128 21.35 9.82 -3.37
N THR A 129 22.26 9.94 -2.40
CA THR A 129 22.46 11.18 -1.64
C THR A 129 23.14 12.29 -2.44
N GLU A 130 23.91 11.95 -3.47
CA GLU A 130 24.60 12.94 -4.32
C GLU A 130 23.63 13.59 -5.30
N LEU A 131 22.72 12.78 -5.86
CA LEU A 131 21.73 13.25 -6.83
C LEU A 131 20.40 13.66 -6.20
N GLY A 132 20.22 13.40 -4.91
CA GLY A 132 19.02 13.79 -4.18
C GLY A 132 17.74 13.09 -4.65
N THR A 133 17.82 11.90 -5.25
CA THR A 133 16.66 11.18 -5.79
C THR A 133 16.78 9.66 -5.65
N TYR A 134 15.66 8.96 -5.86
CA TYR A 134 15.60 7.50 -5.84
C TYR A 134 15.94 6.90 -7.21
N PHE A 135 16.70 5.82 -7.18
CA PHE A 135 17.05 5.02 -8.35
C PHE A 135 16.54 3.60 -8.20
N SER A 136 15.83 3.14 -9.21
CA SER A 136 15.42 1.76 -9.34
C SER A 136 16.57 0.88 -9.84
N TYR A 137 16.52 -0.40 -9.50
CA TYR A 137 17.43 -1.41 -10.03
C TYR A 137 16.93 -1.98 -11.36
N SER A 138 17.81 -2.67 -12.08
CA SER A 138 17.47 -3.43 -13.28
C SER A 138 17.43 -4.93 -12.97
N GLY A 139 16.57 -5.66 -13.70
CA GLY A 139 16.42 -7.11 -13.53
C GLY A 139 15.38 -7.51 -12.48
N ILE A 140 15.47 -8.75 -12.03
CA ILE A 140 14.54 -9.37 -11.08
C ILE A 140 15.26 -9.53 -9.75
N SER A 141 14.64 -9.06 -8.66
CA SER A 141 15.18 -9.18 -7.32
C SER A 141 15.01 -10.59 -6.76
N GLN A 142 15.93 -11.02 -5.91
CA GLN A 142 15.92 -12.34 -5.29
C GLN A 142 15.97 -12.24 -3.75
N LEU A 143 15.44 -13.27 -3.11
CA LEU A 143 15.61 -13.46 -1.67
C LEU A 143 17.02 -14.01 -1.43
N SER A 144 17.95 -13.18 -0.98
CA SER A 144 19.37 -13.57 -0.85
C SER A 144 19.92 -13.48 0.57
N GLY A 145 19.25 -12.74 1.45
CA GLY A 145 19.76 -12.42 2.79
C GLY A 145 20.84 -11.33 2.81
N GLU A 146 21.34 -10.88 1.65
CA GLU A 146 22.16 -9.68 1.51
C GLU A 146 21.23 -8.53 1.10
N GLY A 147 20.78 -7.75 2.10
CA GLY A 147 19.76 -6.74 1.90
C GLY A 147 20.25 -5.50 1.16
N TYR A 148 19.37 -4.87 0.35
CA TYR A 148 19.67 -3.62 -0.36
C TYR A 148 19.55 -2.37 0.53
N ALA A 149 18.92 -2.47 1.71
CA ALA A 149 18.70 -1.35 2.60
C ALA A 149 18.56 -1.79 4.07
N PRO A 150 18.85 -0.91 5.04
CA PRO A 150 18.67 -1.22 6.45
C PRO A 150 17.19 -1.32 6.83
N ILE A 151 16.92 -1.82 8.06
CA ILE A 151 15.56 -1.89 8.63
C ILE A 151 14.82 -0.55 8.49
N LEU A 152 13.51 -0.59 8.22
CA LEU A 152 12.62 0.56 7.99
C LEU A 152 12.88 1.35 6.69
N HIS A 153 13.80 0.90 5.85
CA HIS A 153 14.13 1.54 4.57
C HIS A 153 13.73 0.69 3.35
N GLY A 154 13.03 -0.43 3.53
CA GLY A 154 12.45 -1.21 2.45
C GLY A 154 11.40 -0.41 1.66
N CYS A 155 11.28 -0.64 0.36
CA CYS A 155 10.25 -0.02 -0.48
C CYS A 155 8.96 -0.83 -0.47
N VAL A 156 7.82 -0.15 -0.51
CA VAL A 156 6.52 -0.79 -0.67
C VAL A 156 6.39 -1.28 -2.11
N VAL A 157 5.91 -2.51 -2.28
CA VAL A 157 5.66 -3.10 -3.60
C VAL A 157 4.22 -2.81 -4.00
N ASP A 158 4.05 -2.07 -5.10
CA ASP A 158 2.76 -1.75 -5.71
C ASP A 158 2.63 -2.47 -7.06
N MET A 159 1.41 -2.96 -7.40
CA MET A 159 1.23 -3.75 -8.61
C MET A 159 -0.13 -3.65 -9.28
N LEU A 160 -1.21 -3.35 -8.56
CA LEU A 160 -2.56 -3.28 -9.13
C LEU A 160 -2.73 -1.97 -9.86
N SER A 161 -2.91 -2.02 -11.18
CA SER A 161 -2.99 -0.84 -12.02
C SER A 161 -4.28 -0.84 -12.84
N PHE A 162 -5.04 0.25 -12.71
CA PHE A 162 -6.29 0.47 -13.44
C PHE A 162 -6.18 1.75 -14.28
N PRO A 163 -5.71 1.67 -15.52
CA PRO A 163 -5.67 2.82 -16.42
C PRO A 163 -7.11 3.23 -16.78
N ILE A 164 -7.58 4.37 -16.26
CA ILE A 164 -9.00 4.77 -16.39
C ILE A 164 -9.28 5.39 -17.74
N LEU A 165 -8.42 6.26 -18.22
CA LEU A 165 -8.60 6.93 -19.51
C LEU A 165 -7.33 6.83 -20.35
N ARG A 166 -7.48 6.19 -21.51
CA ARG A 166 -6.48 6.20 -22.59
C ARG A 166 -7.05 6.87 -23.79
N GLY A 167 -6.26 7.65 -24.49
CA GLY A 167 -6.68 8.29 -25.72
C GLY A 167 -5.49 8.82 -26.50
N THR A 168 -5.80 9.39 -27.64
CA THR A 168 -4.86 10.15 -28.46
C THR A 168 -5.37 11.57 -28.52
N TYR A 169 -4.50 12.54 -28.31
CA TYR A 169 -4.87 13.94 -28.51
C TYR A 169 -5.29 14.14 -29.95
N PRO A 170 -6.40 14.83 -30.20
CA PRO A 170 -6.78 15.18 -31.56
C PRO A 170 -5.64 15.96 -32.25
N ASP A 171 -5.47 15.79 -33.57
CA ASP A 171 -4.38 16.40 -34.33
C ASP A 171 -4.36 17.94 -34.24
N TRP A 172 -5.51 18.55 -33.97
CA TRP A 172 -5.64 20.00 -33.76
C TRP A 172 -5.16 20.48 -32.37
N PHE A 173 -4.84 19.56 -31.43
CA PHE A 173 -4.47 19.96 -30.07
C PHE A 173 -3.05 20.57 -30.05
N PRO A 174 -2.87 21.80 -29.51
CA PRO A 174 -1.59 22.49 -29.53
C PRO A 174 -0.48 21.67 -28.86
N PHE A 175 0.65 21.51 -29.54
CA PHE A 175 1.89 20.88 -29.08
C PHE A 175 1.82 19.35 -28.77
N LYS A 176 0.65 18.72 -28.80
CA LYS A 176 0.46 17.28 -28.47
C LYS A 176 -0.49 16.55 -29.42
N GLY A 177 -0.86 17.15 -30.57
CA GLY A 177 -1.71 16.50 -31.57
C GLY A 177 -1.08 15.18 -32.01
N GLY A 178 -1.86 14.10 -32.02
CA GLY A 178 -1.42 12.75 -32.35
C GLY A 178 -0.70 11.98 -31.25
N ASP A 179 -0.28 12.62 -30.13
CA ASP A 179 0.34 11.94 -29.00
C ASP A 179 -0.68 11.12 -28.21
N SER A 180 -0.28 9.93 -27.77
CA SER A 180 -1.09 9.15 -26.84
C SER A 180 -1.02 9.73 -25.43
N PHE A 181 -2.17 9.78 -24.76
CA PHE A 181 -2.22 10.13 -23.34
C PHE A 181 -2.79 9.01 -22.49
N LEU A 182 -2.32 8.93 -21.27
CA LEU A 182 -2.82 8.07 -20.23
C LEU A 182 -3.17 8.93 -19.01
N PHE A 183 -4.47 9.15 -18.80
CA PHE A 183 -4.93 9.93 -17.66
C PHE A 183 -5.31 9.00 -16.52
N PHE A 184 -4.75 9.26 -15.36
CA PHE A 184 -4.98 8.56 -14.10
C PHE A 184 -4.73 7.04 -14.19
N ARG A 185 -3.49 6.68 -13.93
CA ARG A 185 -3.03 5.29 -13.78
C ARG A 185 -2.59 5.06 -12.34
N PRO A 186 -3.52 4.90 -11.38
CA PRO A 186 -3.14 4.56 -10.03
C PRO A 186 -2.49 3.17 -10.01
N VAL A 187 -1.39 3.06 -9.28
CA VAL A 187 -0.77 1.77 -8.96
C VAL A 187 -0.80 1.64 -7.46
N PHE A 188 -1.34 0.54 -6.96
CA PHE A 188 -1.51 0.28 -5.54
C PHE A 188 -1.45 -1.23 -5.27
N ASN A 189 -1.59 -1.65 -4.02
CA ASN A 189 -1.51 -3.05 -3.61
C ASN A 189 -2.76 -3.50 -2.82
N ILE A 190 -2.76 -4.75 -2.37
CA ILE A 190 -3.89 -5.30 -1.58
C ILE A 190 -4.02 -4.57 -0.24
N ALA A 191 -2.92 -4.21 0.40
CA ALA A 191 -2.92 -3.46 1.64
C ALA A 191 -3.59 -2.08 1.48
N ASP A 192 -3.30 -1.34 0.40
CA ASP A 192 -3.94 -0.06 0.09
C ASP A 192 -5.43 -0.22 -0.20
N SER A 193 -5.79 -1.32 -0.90
CA SER A 193 -7.20 -1.67 -1.13
C SER A 193 -7.95 -1.89 0.18
N ALA A 194 -7.34 -2.60 1.14
CA ALA A 194 -7.93 -2.84 2.44
C ALA A 194 -8.12 -1.54 3.23
N VAL A 195 -7.13 -0.64 3.24
CA VAL A 195 -7.26 0.70 3.85
C VAL A 195 -8.41 1.46 3.21
N THR A 196 -8.44 1.51 1.89
CA THR A 196 -9.44 2.26 1.12
C THR A 196 -10.85 1.74 1.41
N ILE A 197 -11.07 0.42 1.32
CA ILE A 197 -12.36 -0.22 1.63
C ILE A 197 -12.75 0.04 3.08
N GLY A 198 -11.82 -0.11 4.03
CA GLY A 198 -12.06 0.14 5.44
C GLY A 198 -12.53 1.56 5.70
N VAL A 199 -11.79 2.56 5.20
CA VAL A 199 -12.08 3.99 5.38
C VAL A 199 -13.41 4.37 4.72
N PHE A 200 -13.62 4.00 3.44
CA PHE A 200 -14.89 4.33 2.76
C PHE A 200 -16.10 3.64 3.44
N SER A 201 -15.94 2.39 3.90
CA SER A 201 -17.01 1.72 4.63
C SER A 201 -17.34 2.42 5.94
N ILE A 202 -16.34 2.93 6.67
CA ILE A 202 -16.54 3.73 7.88
C ILE A 202 -17.34 5.00 7.55
N VAL A 203 -16.92 5.74 6.53
CA VAL A 203 -17.56 6.99 6.13
C VAL A 203 -19.01 6.77 5.66
N ILE A 204 -19.26 5.73 4.86
CA ILE A 204 -20.58 5.48 4.27
C ILE A 204 -21.56 4.91 5.31
N PHE A 205 -21.12 3.91 6.10
CA PHE A 205 -22.04 3.13 6.93
C PHE A 205 -22.00 3.48 8.42
N TYR A 206 -20.91 4.13 8.89
CA TYR A 206 -20.70 4.38 10.32
C TYR A 206 -20.50 5.85 10.68
N TRP A 207 -20.76 6.79 9.76
CA TRP A 207 -20.65 8.23 10.01
C TRP A 207 -21.47 8.70 11.23
N ASN A 208 -22.73 8.26 11.32
CA ASN A 208 -23.61 8.59 12.44
C ASN A 208 -23.11 8.00 13.78
N TYR A 209 -22.51 6.82 13.74
CA TYR A 209 -21.91 6.22 14.92
C TYR A 209 -20.73 7.07 15.42
N LEU A 210 -19.84 7.50 14.53
CA LEU A 210 -18.71 8.36 14.88
C LEU A 210 -19.17 9.71 15.46
N LYS A 211 -20.18 10.34 14.85
CA LYS A 211 -20.71 11.62 15.30
C LYS A 211 -21.29 11.53 16.71
N ASN A 212 -21.98 10.45 17.04
CA ASN A 212 -22.61 10.27 18.35
C ASN A 212 -21.60 9.93 19.45
N THR A 213 -20.52 9.21 19.13
CA THR A 213 -19.45 8.90 20.10
C THR A 213 -18.50 10.07 20.34
N GLY A 214 -18.40 11.04 19.43
CA GLY A 214 -17.59 12.26 19.62
C GLY A 214 -18.27 13.35 20.47
N ASN A 215 -19.56 13.21 20.77
CA ASN A 215 -20.35 14.15 21.56
C ASN A 215 -20.63 13.67 23.00
N SER A 216 -20.10 12.53 23.39
CA SER A 216 -20.16 11.94 24.74
C SER A 216 -18.79 11.99 25.41
#